data_bbf9707e5ac05d6732ab1b3fef7b16f3
#
_entry.id   bbf9707e5ac05d6732ab1b3fef7b16f3
#
_cell.length_a   1.000
_cell.length_b   1.000
_cell.length_c   1.000
_cell.angle_alpha   90.00
_cell.angle_beta   90.00
_cell.angle_gamma   90.00
#
_symmetry.space_group_name_H-M   'P 1'
#
loop_
_entity.id
_entity.type
_entity.pdbx_description
1 polymer ?
#
loop_
_entity_poly.entity_id
_entity_poly.type
_entity_poly.pdbx_seq_one_letter_code
_entity_poly.pdbx_strand_id
1 'polypeptide(L)'
;MDLKTELEELYKVCIPEKDESQLTIHVNGEEILNSSSGIERDSLLPIFSVSKILCALVVADLIKLNLINLDSEISKYWPEFGNLGKEKITLRQLLSHQAGLPETRKGLTIDELLSNHGASKLLANEQPLWEPGQAFGYHGLTIGNLLSEIVYQVTNLSLQEYFNTKIKNIINTEVYLGLPKELHHRFHAPLPPDELMQEENPYSLNSHVFRVFNENKYSNNSEKLSLFSKAGLQFGHPAAGGVANAKSLAEMMDWALGFGRPSPGINSLILEDMIRIQSEGYDLVLDQSGVCFGSIFMRPTKSKPFGSFRAFGHDGATGSIVFADLSNGLVFSYLVRRFTAPGGFDSRLLPIIRHLYKRIAF
;
A
#
# COMPACT_ATOMS: atom_id res chain seq x y z
N MET A 1 34.52 -6.55 4.36
CA MET A 1 33.36 -6.21 5.23
C MET A 1 32.25 -7.18 4.89
N ASP A 2 31.47 -7.65 5.84
CA ASP A 2 30.31 -8.48 5.53
C ASP A 2 29.15 -7.62 4.99
N LEU A 3 28.23 -8.27 4.29
CA LEU A 3 27.11 -7.57 3.62
C LEU A 3 26.27 -6.74 4.61
N LYS A 4 26.03 -7.24 5.82
CA LYS A 4 25.25 -6.56 6.84
C LYS A 4 25.89 -5.21 7.20
N THR A 5 27.18 -5.23 7.52
CA THR A 5 27.93 -4.01 7.88
C THR A 5 27.95 -3.00 6.74
N GLU A 6 28.16 -3.44 5.49
CA GLU A 6 28.11 -2.58 4.30
C GLU A 6 26.75 -1.90 4.13
N LEU A 7 25.66 -2.64 4.32
CA LEU A 7 24.29 -2.12 4.22
C LEU A 7 23.96 -1.16 5.37
N GLU A 8 24.40 -1.45 6.60
CA GLU A 8 24.21 -0.54 7.74
C GLU A 8 24.92 0.80 7.55
N GLU A 9 26.15 0.78 7.03
CA GLU A 9 26.90 2.00 6.73
C GLU A 9 26.21 2.81 5.62
N LEU A 10 25.80 2.17 4.54
CA LEU A 10 25.05 2.82 3.46
C LEU A 10 23.74 3.43 3.96
N TYR A 11 23.01 2.71 4.82
CA TYR A 11 21.75 3.19 5.38
C TYR A 11 21.97 4.48 6.21
N LYS A 12 22.97 4.51 7.09
CA LYS A 12 23.34 5.69 7.89
C LYS A 12 23.75 6.89 7.02
N VAL A 13 24.43 6.62 5.90
CA VAL A 13 24.87 7.68 4.98
C VAL A 13 23.69 8.23 4.16
N CYS A 14 22.81 7.36 3.71
CA CYS A 14 21.72 7.75 2.82
C CYS A 14 20.51 8.36 3.53
N ILE A 15 20.23 7.94 4.77
CA ILE A 15 19.00 8.30 5.50
C ILE A 15 19.35 9.04 6.79
N PRO A 16 19.02 10.33 6.90
CA PRO A 16 19.27 11.12 8.12
C PRO A 16 18.47 10.62 9.33
N GLU A 17 19.08 10.65 10.52
CA GLU A 17 18.42 10.28 11.78
C GLU A 17 17.14 11.08 12.06
N LYS A 18 17.12 12.36 11.69
CA LYS A 18 15.96 13.24 11.86
C LYS A 18 14.70 12.78 11.11
N ASP A 19 14.85 11.87 10.13
CA ASP A 19 13.71 11.35 9.35
C ASP A 19 12.96 10.23 10.09
N GLU A 20 13.61 9.64 11.11
CA GLU A 20 13.06 8.56 11.92
C GLU A 20 12.56 7.38 11.06
N SER A 21 13.43 6.42 10.84
CA SER A 21 13.17 5.35 9.87
C SER A 21 13.61 3.97 10.36
N GLN A 22 13.09 2.95 9.71
CA GLN A 22 13.40 1.53 9.94
C GLN A 22 13.66 0.85 8.60
N LEU A 23 14.65 -0.04 8.55
CA LEU A 23 14.98 -0.85 7.37
C LEU A 23 15.21 -2.30 7.77
N THR A 24 14.43 -3.20 7.15
CA THR A 24 14.61 -4.65 7.28
C THR A 24 14.75 -5.27 5.89
N ILE A 25 15.75 -6.14 5.74
CA ILE A 25 16.05 -6.85 4.50
C ILE A 25 16.14 -8.34 4.81
N HIS A 26 15.36 -9.15 4.10
CA HIS A 26 15.42 -10.61 4.16
C HIS A 26 15.81 -11.17 2.78
N VAL A 27 16.56 -12.25 2.78
CA VAL A 27 16.87 -13.03 1.57
C VAL A 27 16.57 -14.50 1.84
N ASN A 28 15.70 -15.11 1.06
CA ASN A 28 15.20 -16.47 1.25
C ASN A 28 14.66 -16.74 2.68
N GLY A 29 14.01 -15.72 3.27
CA GLY A 29 13.45 -15.78 4.62
C GLY A 29 14.46 -15.61 5.75
N GLU A 30 15.72 -15.33 5.45
CA GLU A 30 16.76 -15.02 6.44
C GLU A 30 16.94 -13.51 6.59
N GLU A 31 16.94 -13.01 7.83
CA GLU A 31 17.18 -11.60 8.14
C GLU A 31 18.65 -11.23 7.88
N ILE A 32 18.90 -10.47 6.81
CA ILE A 32 20.23 -9.95 6.47
C ILE A 32 20.51 -8.65 7.20
N LEU A 33 19.47 -7.80 7.33
CA LEU A 33 19.55 -6.51 8.02
C LEU A 33 18.25 -6.22 8.74
N ASN A 34 18.36 -5.71 9.98
CA ASN A 34 17.28 -5.09 10.73
C ASN A 34 17.82 -3.91 11.50
N SER A 35 17.63 -2.70 10.98
CA SER A 35 18.22 -1.47 11.48
C SER A 35 17.17 -0.37 11.59
N SER A 36 17.45 0.62 12.44
CA SER A 36 16.66 1.83 12.57
C SER A 36 17.55 3.06 12.71
N SER A 37 17.01 4.22 12.40
CA SER A 37 17.72 5.50 12.48
C SER A 37 16.78 6.55 13.08
N GLY A 38 17.19 7.15 14.20
CA GLY A 38 16.42 8.17 14.91
C GLY A 38 15.19 7.68 15.66
N ILE A 39 14.89 6.38 15.63
CA ILE A 39 13.71 5.76 16.26
C ILE A 39 14.00 4.30 16.66
N GLU A 40 13.25 3.76 17.61
CA GLU A 40 13.42 2.38 18.05
C GLU A 40 12.88 1.39 16.97
N ARG A 41 13.49 0.19 16.91
CA ARG A 41 13.14 -0.84 15.91
C ARG A 41 11.71 -1.40 16.07
N ASP A 42 11.16 -1.37 17.28
CA ASP A 42 9.82 -1.83 17.61
C ASP A 42 8.76 -0.73 17.61
N SER A 43 9.15 0.50 17.28
CA SER A 43 8.22 1.61 17.10
C SER A 43 7.23 1.29 15.97
N LEU A 44 5.98 1.66 16.19
CA LEU A 44 4.91 1.47 15.21
C LEU A 44 4.73 2.74 14.37
N LEU A 45 4.89 2.60 13.08
CA LEU A 45 4.86 3.69 12.11
C LEU A 45 3.63 3.61 11.20
N PRO A 46 3.11 4.74 10.72
CA PRO A 46 2.09 4.76 9.68
C PRO A 46 2.70 4.26 8.36
N ILE A 47 2.04 3.29 7.74
CA ILE A 47 2.55 2.69 6.50
C ILE A 47 1.88 3.23 5.23
N PHE A 48 0.87 4.10 5.38
CA PHE A 48 0.16 4.69 4.25
C PHE A 48 -0.21 3.65 3.18
N SER A 49 0.08 3.92 1.91
CA SER A 49 -0.31 3.04 0.80
C SER A 49 0.39 1.68 0.76
N VAL A 50 1.42 1.44 1.57
CA VAL A 50 1.91 0.08 1.84
C VAL A 50 0.78 -0.80 2.41
N SER A 51 -0.25 -0.22 3.05
CA SER A 51 -1.47 -0.91 3.49
C SER A 51 -2.16 -1.70 2.38
N LYS A 52 -2.00 -1.30 1.12
CA LYS A 52 -2.55 -2.01 -0.03
C LYS A 52 -1.99 -3.42 -0.21
N ILE A 53 -0.79 -3.67 0.30
CA ILE A 53 -0.23 -5.04 0.36
C ILE A 53 -1.12 -5.91 1.26
N LEU A 54 -1.63 -5.37 2.38
CA LEU A 54 -2.53 -6.11 3.27
C LEU A 54 -3.86 -6.45 2.56
N CYS A 55 -4.38 -5.49 1.77
CA CYS A 55 -5.53 -5.74 0.91
C CYS A 55 -5.24 -6.85 -0.12
N ALA A 56 -4.05 -6.84 -0.73
CA ALA A 56 -3.66 -7.87 -1.70
C ALA A 56 -3.61 -9.26 -1.07
N LEU A 57 -3.15 -9.38 0.18
CA LEU A 57 -3.17 -10.65 0.93
C LEU A 57 -4.59 -11.15 1.17
N VAL A 58 -5.52 -10.26 1.55
CA VAL A 58 -6.94 -10.60 1.71
C VAL A 58 -7.54 -11.09 0.39
N VAL A 59 -7.28 -10.34 -0.71
CA VAL A 59 -7.76 -10.72 -2.05
C VAL A 59 -7.21 -12.09 -2.46
N ALA A 60 -5.92 -12.34 -2.27
CA ALA A 60 -5.29 -13.61 -2.61
C ALA A 60 -5.88 -14.80 -1.82
N ASP A 61 -6.16 -14.62 -0.54
CA ASP A 61 -6.79 -15.64 0.28
C ASP A 61 -8.23 -15.92 -0.15
N LEU A 62 -9.01 -14.88 -0.45
CA LEU A 62 -10.38 -15.04 -0.97
C LEU A 62 -10.42 -15.72 -2.34
N ILE A 63 -9.44 -15.47 -3.22
CA ILE A 63 -9.29 -16.19 -4.49
C ILE A 63 -8.97 -17.67 -4.24
N LYS A 64 -8.04 -17.96 -3.33
CA LYS A 64 -7.68 -19.32 -2.91
C LYS A 64 -8.87 -20.10 -2.39
N LEU A 65 -9.78 -19.42 -1.68
CA LEU A 65 -11.03 -19.99 -1.16
C LEU A 65 -12.15 -20.05 -2.21
N ASN A 66 -11.92 -19.64 -3.45
CA ASN A 66 -12.90 -19.52 -4.53
C ASN A 66 -14.11 -18.62 -4.18
N LEU A 67 -13.97 -17.67 -3.28
CA LEU A 67 -15.00 -16.71 -2.93
C LEU A 67 -15.06 -15.54 -3.89
N ILE A 68 -13.94 -15.18 -4.51
CA ILE A 68 -13.86 -14.15 -5.56
C ILE A 68 -12.95 -14.63 -6.70
N ASN A 69 -13.10 -13.98 -7.86
CA ASN A 69 -12.26 -14.21 -9.04
C ASN A 69 -11.92 -12.86 -9.67
N LEU A 70 -10.67 -12.67 -10.09
CA LEU A 70 -10.20 -11.41 -10.66
C LEU A 70 -10.98 -10.99 -11.92
N ASP A 71 -11.39 -11.94 -12.76
CA ASP A 71 -12.08 -11.68 -14.03
C ASP A 71 -13.60 -11.68 -13.90
N SER A 72 -14.12 -11.84 -12.69
CA SER A 72 -15.55 -11.69 -12.45
C SER A 72 -15.94 -10.22 -12.29
N GLU A 73 -17.12 -9.89 -12.82
CA GLU A 73 -17.75 -8.59 -12.61
C GLU A 73 -18.03 -8.36 -11.12
N ILE A 74 -17.74 -7.15 -10.62
CA ILE A 74 -17.97 -6.77 -9.22
C ILE A 74 -19.45 -6.90 -8.86
N SER A 75 -20.35 -6.61 -9.82
CA SER A 75 -21.79 -6.70 -9.67
C SER A 75 -22.30 -8.11 -9.28
N LYS A 76 -21.52 -9.16 -9.52
CA LYS A 76 -21.83 -10.52 -9.04
C LYS A 76 -21.74 -10.67 -7.53
N TYR A 77 -20.84 -9.93 -6.90
CA TYR A 77 -20.62 -9.95 -5.46
C TYR A 77 -21.40 -8.84 -4.75
N TRP A 78 -21.52 -7.70 -5.43
CA TRP A 78 -22.16 -6.48 -4.96
C TRP A 78 -23.11 -5.91 -6.02
N PRO A 79 -24.39 -6.38 -6.07
CA PRO A 79 -25.33 -6.01 -7.13
C PRO A 79 -25.57 -4.50 -7.26
N GLU A 80 -25.59 -3.76 -6.16
CA GLU A 80 -25.82 -2.31 -6.14
C GLU A 80 -24.72 -1.52 -6.82
N PHE A 81 -23.53 -2.11 -6.97
CA PHE A 81 -22.43 -1.50 -7.73
C PHE A 81 -22.72 -1.47 -9.23
N GLY A 82 -23.45 -2.45 -9.74
CA GLY A 82 -23.71 -2.65 -11.16
C GLY A 82 -24.73 -1.68 -11.75
N ASN A 83 -24.41 -0.39 -11.76
CA ASN A 83 -25.23 0.66 -12.37
C ASN A 83 -24.34 1.78 -12.95
N LEU A 84 -24.92 2.73 -13.66
CA LEU A 84 -24.25 3.93 -14.19
C LEU A 84 -22.97 3.62 -15.02
N GLY A 85 -22.99 2.54 -15.81
CA GLY A 85 -21.87 2.12 -16.65
C GLY A 85 -20.84 1.23 -15.94
N LYS A 86 -21.14 0.72 -14.74
CA LYS A 86 -20.25 -0.12 -13.93
C LYS A 86 -20.58 -1.62 -14.02
N GLU A 87 -21.61 -2.00 -14.75
CA GLU A 87 -22.15 -3.36 -14.78
C GLU A 87 -21.10 -4.43 -15.12
N LYS A 88 -20.15 -4.07 -15.99
CA LYS A 88 -19.11 -4.97 -16.50
C LYS A 88 -17.73 -4.76 -15.88
N ILE A 89 -17.60 -3.88 -14.90
CA ILE A 89 -16.32 -3.68 -14.23
C ILE A 89 -15.91 -4.96 -13.51
N THR A 90 -14.76 -5.51 -13.89
CA THR A 90 -14.18 -6.68 -13.22
C THR A 90 -13.39 -6.30 -11.98
N LEU A 91 -13.21 -7.27 -11.07
CA LEU A 91 -12.36 -7.08 -9.92
C LEU A 91 -10.90 -6.75 -10.36
N ARG A 92 -10.40 -7.36 -11.42
CA ARG A 92 -9.08 -7.08 -12.02
C ARG A 92 -8.95 -5.60 -12.42
N GLN A 93 -9.94 -5.04 -13.09
CA GLN A 93 -9.95 -3.62 -13.49
C GLN A 93 -9.95 -2.69 -12.26
N LEU A 94 -10.69 -3.02 -11.22
CA LEU A 94 -10.65 -2.25 -9.97
C LEU A 94 -9.25 -2.32 -9.34
N LEU A 95 -8.69 -3.51 -9.18
CA LEU A 95 -7.40 -3.73 -8.52
C LEU A 95 -6.21 -3.16 -9.30
N SER A 96 -6.37 -2.90 -10.58
CA SER A 96 -5.35 -2.26 -11.43
C SER A 96 -5.67 -0.80 -11.74
N HIS A 97 -6.54 -0.18 -10.93
CA HIS A 97 -6.89 1.25 -11.01
C HIS A 97 -7.59 1.70 -12.30
N GLN A 98 -8.26 0.77 -12.98
CA GLN A 98 -8.93 1.03 -14.26
C GLN A 98 -10.44 1.29 -14.12
N ALA A 99 -11.00 1.21 -12.92
CA ALA A 99 -12.45 1.30 -12.69
C ALA A 99 -13.05 2.69 -12.89
N GLY A 100 -12.23 3.75 -12.93
CA GLY A 100 -12.72 5.13 -13.09
C GLY A 100 -13.37 5.73 -11.84
N LEU A 101 -13.10 5.19 -10.65
CA LEU A 101 -13.71 5.59 -9.38
C LEU A 101 -12.67 6.07 -8.34
N PRO A 102 -11.69 6.91 -8.71
CA PRO A 102 -10.68 7.36 -7.75
C PRO A 102 -11.22 8.37 -6.73
N GLU A 103 -12.37 8.95 -6.99
CA GLU A 103 -13.01 9.99 -6.16
C GLU A 103 -14.54 9.95 -6.32
N THR A 104 -15.26 10.75 -5.54
CA THR A 104 -16.66 11.12 -5.79
C THR A 104 -16.74 12.58 -6.23
N ARG A 105 -17.76 12.95 -7.02
CA ARG A 105 -17.95 14.35 -7.48
C ARG A 105 -18.03 15.36 -6.34
N LYS A 106 -18.56 14.94 -5.18
CA LYS A 106 -18.69 15.77 -3.99
C LYS A 106 -17.49 15.71 -3.05
N GLY A 107 -16.51 14.85 -3.34
CA GLY A 107 -15.47 14.43 -2.42
C GLY A 107 -16.02 13.55 -1.29
N LEU A 108 -15.14 12.99 -0.48
CA LEU A 108 -15.47 12.14 0.66
C LEU A 108 -15.09 12.84 1.96
N THR A 109 -15.94 12.76 2.97
CA THR A 109 -15.59 13.20 4.33
C THR A 109 -14.72 12.15 5.01
N ILE A 110 -13.99 12.55 6.04
CA ILE A 110 -13.21 11.59 6.83
C ILE A 110 -14.09 10.53 7.47
N ASP A 111 -15.29 10.88 7.92
CA ASP A 111 -16.23 9.94 8.52
C ASP A 111 -16.76 8.93 7.51
N GLU A 112 -16.96 9.33 6.25
CA GLU A 112 -17.31 8.42 5.15
C GLU A 112 -16.15 7.48 4.82
N LEU A 113 -14.91 7.97 4.80
CA LEU A 113 -13.71 7.17 4.59
C LEU A 113 -13.45 6.19 5.74
N LEU A 114 -13.67 6.61 6.99
CA LEU A 114 -13.50 5.79 8.20
C LEU A 114 -14.77 5.02 8.58
N SER A 115 -15.57 4.65 7.59
CA SER A 115 -16.79 3.87 7.76
C SER A 115 -16.75 2.64 6.85
N ASN A 116 -17.24 1.50 7.34
CA ASN A 116 -17.29 0.26 6.56
C ASN A 116 -18.10 0.38 5.26
N HIS A 117 -19.15 1.22 5.25
CA HIS A 117 -20.08 1.33 4.11
C HIS A 117 -20.29 2.78 3.62
N GLY A 118 -19.71 3.80 4.29
CA GLY A 118 -19.97 5.20 3.96
C GLY A 118 -19.52 5.57 2.55
N ALA A 119 -18.22 5.48 2.31
CA ALA A 119 -17.65 5.81 1.02
C ALA A 119 -18.08 4.82 -0.09
N SER A 120 -18.19 3.51 0.20
CA SER A 120 -18.56 2.51 -0.80
C SER A 120 -19.96 2.74 -1.36
N LYS A 121 -20.94 3.09 -0.51
CA LYS A 121 -22.31 3.46 -0.96
C LYS A 121 -22.32 4.68 -1.86
N LEU A 122 -21.50 5.69 -1.59
CA LEU A 122 -21.39 6.86 -2.44
C LEU A 122 -20.76 6.49 -3.78
N LEU A 123 -19.66 5.72 -3.77
CA LEU A 123 -18.97 5.26 -4.97
C LEU A 123 -19.84 4.33 -5.84
N ALA A 124 -20.69 3.51 -5.22
CA ALA A 124 -21.66 2.71 -5.97
C ALA A 124 -22.65 3.56 -6.77
N ASN A 125 -22.92 4.79 -6.33
CA ASN A 125 -23.81 5.74 -7.00
C ASN A 125 -23.07 6.80 -7.84
N GLU A 126 -21.74 6.66 -7.99
CA GLU A 126 -20.96 7.53 -8.89
C GLU A 126 -20.85 6.92 -10.30
N GLN A 127 -20.79 7.79 -11.29
CA GLN A 127 -20.42 7.43 -12.65
C GLN A 127 -18.89 7.41 -12.78
N PRO A 128 -18.29 6.42 -13.44
CA PRO A 128 -16.86 6.41 -13.71
C PRO A 128 -16.38 7.69 -14.42
N LEU A 129 -15.21 8.19 -14.05
CA LEU A 129 -14.59 9.37 -14.68
C LEU A 129 -14.10 9.11 -16.09
N TRP A 130 -13.82 7.86 -16.43
CA TRP A 130 -13.46 7.37 -17.76
C TRP A 130 -14.09 6.02 -18.00
N GLU A 131 -14.14 5.60 -19.26
CA GLU A 131 -14.62 4.27 -19.64
C GLU A 131 -13.75 3.19 -18.97
N PRO A 132 -14.31 2.34 -18.10
CA PRO A 132 -13.56 1.31 -17.39
C PRO A 132 -12.75 0.40 -18.32
N GLY A 133 -11.47 0.23 -18.02
CA GLY A 133 -10.54 -0.55 -18.83
C GLY A 133 -9.87 0.20 -19.99
N GLN A 134 -10.25 1.45 -20.31
CA GLN A 134 -9.65 2.23 -21.38
C GLN A 134 -8.52 3.17 -20.89
N ALA A 135 -8.54 3.49 -19.61
CA ALA A 135 -7.51 4.29 -18.94
C ALA A 135 -7.34 3.82 -17.49
N PHE A 136 -6.34 4.32 -16.83
CA PHE A 136 -6.15 4.09 -15.41
C PHE A 136 -5.76 5.39 -14.69
N GLY A 137 -6.04 5.42 -13.40
CA GLY A 137 -5.65 6.49 -12.49
C GLY A 137 -5.75 6.00 -11.05
N TYR A 138 -4.76 6.32 -10.27
CA TYR A 138 -4.57 5.80 -8.92
C TYR A 138 -5.78 6.04 -8.00
N HIS A 139 -6.48 4.98 -7.63
CA HIS A 139 -7.57 5.01 -6.64
C HIS A 139 -6.96 5.05 -5.23
N GLY A 140 -6.39 6.21 -4.84
CA GLY A 140 -5.53 6.35 -3.66
C GLY A 140 -6.16 5.86 -2.37
N LEU A 141 -7.40 6.30 -2.08
CA LEU A 141 -8.16 5.92 -0.89
C LEU A 141 -9.35 5.01 -1.25
N THR A 142 -10.08 5.34 -2.30
CA THR A 142 -11.34 4.69 -2.65
C THR A 142 -11.22 3.18 -2.90
N ILE A 143 -10.06 2.70 -3.38
CA ILE A 143 -9.82 1.26 -3.56
C ILE A 143 -10.01 0.48 -2.26
N GLY A 144 -9.60 1.05 -1.12
CA GLY A 144 -9.78 0.42 0.19
C GLY A 144 -11.25 0.29 0.57
N ASN A 145 -12.05 1.34 0.34
CA ASN A 145 -13.48 1.33 0.65
C ASN A 145 -14.25 0.39 -0.29
N LEU A 146 -13.92 0.39 -1.59
CA LEU A 146 -14.54 -0.51 -2.58
C LEU A 146 -14.20 -1.98 -2.26
N LEU A 147 -12.95 -2.29 -1.93
CA LEU A 147 -12.56 -3.64 -1.51
C LEU A 147 -13.19 -4.06 -0.20
N SER A 148 -13.30 -3.14 0.80
CA SER A 148 -14.00 -3.45 2.06
C SER A 148 -15.43 -3.90 1.81
N GLU A 149 -16.13 -3.24 0.90
CA GLU A 149 -17.50 -3.65 0.56
C GLU A 149 -17.54 -5.01 -0.10
N ILE A 150 -16.68 -5.27 -1.09
CA ILE A 150 -16.61 -6.57 -1.77
C ILE A 150 -16.31 -7.69 -0.76
N VAL A 151 -15.33 -7.49 0.14
CA VAL A 151 -15.00 -8.45 1.19
C VAL A 151 -16.18 -8.69 2.11
N TYR A 152 -16.90 -7.63 2.51
CA TYR A 152 -18.10 -7.75 3.34
C TYR A 152 -19.21 -8.56 2.65
N GLN A 153 -19.48 -8.28 1.39
CA GLN A 153 -20.52 -8.99 0.61
C GLN A 153 -20.26 -10.50 0.51
N VAL A 154 -19.00 -10.94 0.46
CA VAL A 154 -18.66 -12.37 0.32
C VAL A 154 -18.35 -13.08 1.63
N THR A 155 -18.10 -12.32 2.74
CA THR A 155 -17.66 -12.92 4.01
C THR A 155 -18.46 -12.49 5.24
N ASN A 156 -19.26 -11.43 5.15
CA ASN A 156 -19.89 -10.71 6.26
C ASN A 156 -18.88 -10.15 7.30
N LEU A 157 -17.61 -9.99 6.92
CA LEU A 157 -16.57 -9.35 7.71
C LEU A 157 -16.09 -8.08 7.00
N SER A 158 -15.75 -7.03 7.74
CA SER A 158 -14.97 -5.94 7.17
C SER A 158 -13.59 -6.44 6.72
N LEU A 159 -12.95 -5.74 5.80
CA LEU A 159 -11.61 -6.12 5.33
C LEU A 159 -10.61 -6.16 6.50
N GLN A 160 -10.72 -5.22 7.46
CA GLN A 160 -9.89 -5.18 8.65
C GLN A 160 -10.11 -6.41 9.55
N GLU A 161 -11.37 -6.78 9.80
CA GLU A 161 -11.70 -7.98 10.58
C GLU A 161 -11.20 -9.25 9.88
N TYR A 162 -11.37 -9.34 8.55
CA TYR A 162 -10.87 -10.46 7.78
C TYR A 162 -9.34 -10.56 7.89
N PHE A 163 -8.62 -9.47 7.61
CA PHE A 163 -7.17 -9.43 7.73
C PHE A 163 -6.71 -9.83 9.13
N ASN A 164 -7.25 -9.19 10.17
CA ASN A 164 -6.83 -9.41 11.55
C ASN A 164 -7.10 -10.85 12.02
N THR A 165 -8.24 -11.44 11.66
CA THR A 165 -8.66 -12.76 12.16
C THR A 165 -8.16 -13.93 11.29
N LYS A 166 -8.06 -13.76 9.98
CA LYS A 166 -7.77 -14.84 9.03
C LYS A 166 -6.32 -14.86 8.55
N ILE A 167 -5.62 -13.73 8.60
CA ILE A 167 -4.25 -13.61 8.09
C ILE A 167 -3.28 -13.28 9.23
N LYS A 168 -3.43 -12.12 9.87
CA LYS A 168 -2.52 -11.63 10.90
C LYS A 168 -2.34 -12.61 12.07
N ASN A 169 -3.42 -13.19 12.58
CA ASN A 169 -3.35 -14.10 13.73
C ASN A 169 -2.56 -15.37 13.42
N ILE A 170 -2.49 -15.82 12.15
CA ILE A 170 -1.71 -16.98 11.74
C ILE A 170 -0.21 -16.64 11.74
N ILE A 171 0.13 -15.42 11.34
CA ILE A 171 1.52 -14.95 11.18
C ILE A 171 2.09 -14.51 12.54
N ASN A 172 1.23 -14.06 13.45
CA ASN A 172 1.59 -13.47 14.75
C ASN A 172 2.59 -12.31 14.61
N THR A 173 2.24 -11.31 13.78
CA THR A 173 3.09 -10.17 13.42
C THR A 173 2.50 -8.84 13.91
N GLU A 174 3.33 -7.81 14.06
CA GLU A 174 2.93 -6.46 14.46
C GLU A 174 2.58 -5.59 13.23
N VAL A 175 1.64 -6.07 12.43
CA VAL A 175 1.04 -5.34 11.31
C VAL A 175 -0.45 -5.19 11.58
N TYR A 176 -0.96 -3.98 11.52
CA TYR A 176 -2.31 -3.67 11.97
C TYR A 176 -3.11 -2.91 10.93
N LEU A 177 -4.32 -3.38 10.64
CA LEU A 177 -5.44 -2.61 10.12
C LEU A 177 -6.42 -2.41 11.27
N GLY A 178 -6.38 -1.23 11.89
CA GLY A 178 -6.98 -0.97 13.19
C GLY A 178 -6.01 -1.28 14.34
N LEU A 179 -5.33 -0.24 14.83
CA LEU A 179 -4.37 -0.37 15.93
C LEU A 179 -5.10 -0.50 17.26
N PRO A 180 -4.86 -1.57 18.06
CA PRO A 180 -5.40 -1.71 19.40
C PRO A 180 -5.02 -0.52 20.29
N LYS A 181 -5.97 -0.08 21.16
CA LYS A 181 -5.78 1.11 22.02
C LYS A 181 -4.57 1.00 22.95
N GLU A 182 -4.30 -0.20 23.43
CA GLU A 182 -3.16 -0.51 24.29
C GLU A 182 -1.80 -0.30 23.63
N LEU A 183 -1.75 -0.29 22.28
CA LEU A 183 -0.53 -0.07 21.51
C LEU A 183 -0.37 1.38 21.03
N HIS A 184 -1.34 2.27 21.26
CA HIS A 184 -1.26 3.66 20.80
C HIS A 184 -0.04 4.40 21.36
N HIS A 185 0.48 3.99 22.51
CA HIS A 185 1.70 4.58 23.10
C HIS A 185 2.98 4.27 22.32
N ARG A 186 2.98 3.23 21.46
CA ARG A 186 4.10 2.87 20.57
C ARG A 186 3.97 3.49 19.17
N PHE A 187 2.83 4.10 18.88
CA PHE A 187 2.59 4.73 17.58
C PHE A 187 3.25 6.10 17.50
N HIS A 188 4.01 6.30 16.45
CA HIS A 188 4.65 7.57 16.12
C HIS A 188 3.97 8.19 14.89
N ALA A 189 3.27 9.30 15.10
CA ALA A 189 2.59 10.04 14.03
C ALA A 189 3.58 10.50 12.94
N PRO A 190 3.15 10.62 11.66
CA PRO A 190 4.02 11.10 10.59
C PRO A 190 4.58 12.49 10.92
N LEU A 191 5.80 12.77 10.46
CA LEU A 191 6.43 14.08 10.53
C LEU A 191 6.22 14.85 9.23
N PRO A 192 6.00 16.19 9.28
CA PRO A 192 5.94 17.01 8.08
C PRO A 192 7.26 16.91 7.29
N PRO A 193 7.25 17.25 6.00
CA PRO A 193 8.48 17.39 5.23
C PRO A 193 9.38 18.48 5.84
N ASP A 194 10.68 18.42 5.57
CA ASP A 194 11.59 19.50 5.95
C ASP A 194 11.14 20.85 5.34
N GLU A 195 11.34 21.94 6.08
CA GLU A 195 10.98 23.30 5.62
C GLU A 195 11.62 23.65 4.27
N LEU A 196 12.82 23.14 3.99
CA LEU A 196 13.52 23.31 2.71
C LEU A 196 12.88 22.52 1.55
N MET A 197 11.97 21.57 1.84
CA MET A 197 11.26 20.74 0.87
C MET A 197 9.77 21.09 0.76
N GLN A 198 9.32 22.18 1.42
CA GLN A 198 7.98 22.70 1.27
C GLN A 198 7.90 23.48 -0.06
N GLU A 199 7.96 22.76 -1.17
CA GLU A 199 7.53 23.34 -2.45
C GLU A 199 6.03 23.62 -2.37
N GLU A 200 5.60 24.73 -2.95
CA GLU A 200 4.18 25.02 -3.18
C GLU A 200 3.57 23.78 -3.87
N ASN A 201 2.43 23.32 -3.36
CA ASN A 201 1.75 22.16 -3.94
C ASN A 201 1.56 22.40 -5.45
N PRO A 202 2.26 21.67 -6.33
CA PRO A 202 2.24 21.95 -7.77
C PRO A 202 0.86 21.67 -8.39
N TYR A 203 -0.03 21.01 -7.65
CA TYR A 203 -1.34 20.62 -8.14
C TYR A 203 -2.38 21.71 -7.87
N SER A 204 -3.16 22.04 -8.89
CA SER A 204 -4.29 22.94 -8.70
C SER A 204 -5.35 22.31 -7.80
N LEU A 205 -6.12 23.15 -7.11
CA LEU A 205 -7.24 22.75 -6.24
C LEU A 205 -8.28 21.87 -6.96
N ASN A 206 -8.32 21.92 -8.29
CA ASN A 206 -9.25 21.17 -9.13
C ASN A 206 -8.61 19.91 -9.77
N SER A 207 -7.34 19.63 -9.49
CA SER A 207 -6.69 18.43 -10.01
C SER A 207 -7.28 17.15 -9.39
N HIS A 208 -7.24 16.05 -10.13
CA HIS A 208 -7.61 14.74 -9.59
C HIS A 208 -6.76 14.35 -8.39
N VAL A 209 -5.45 14.61 -8.42
CA VAL A 209 -4.54 14.38 -7.29
C VAL A 209 -5.07 15.02 -6.03
N PHE A 210 -5.43 16.32 -6.11
CA PHE A 210 -5.91 17.07 -4.95
C PHE A 210 -7.22 16.49 -4.39
N ARG A 211 -8.16 16.11 -5.28
CA ARG A 211 -9.44 15.52 -4.88
C ARG A 211 -9.34 14.09 -4.37
N VAL A 212 -8.52 13.27 -5.01
CA VAL A 212 -8.33 11.85 -4.62
C VAL A 212 -7.73 11.71 -3.23
N PHE A 213 -6.83 12.61 -2.85
CA PHE A 213 -6.28 12.67 -1.50
C PHE A 213 -7.09 13.57 -0.56
N ASN A 214 -8.26 14.02 -1.00
CA ASN A 214 -9.22 14.81 -0.22
C ASN A 214 -8.71 16.19 0.23
N GLU A 215 -7.71 16.73 -0.43
CA GLU A 215 -7.09 18.00 -0.05
C GLU A 215 -8.05 19.20 -0.22
N ASN A 216 -9.09 19.06 -1.02
CA ASN A 216 -10.10 20.11 -1.24
C ASN A 216 -10.98 20.42 -0.03
N LYS A 217 -11.31 19.41 0.77
CA LYS A 217 -12.17 19.58 1.96
C LYS A 217 -11.38 19.88 3.22
N TYR A 218 -10.07 19.71 3.16
CA TYR A 218 -9.21 19.61 4.31
C TYR A 218 -7.95 20.45 4.08
N SER A 219 -8.16 21.77 3.97
CA SER A 219 -7.09 22.74 3.73
C SER A 219 -6.08 22.90 4.88
N ASN A 220 -6.22 22.15 5.96
CA ASN A 220 -5.29 22.15 7.07
C ASN A 220 -4.45 20.87 7.09
N ASN A 221 -3.13 21.01 7.15
CA ASN A 221 -2.17 19.91 7.26
C ASN A 221 -2.49 18.86 8.36
N SER A 222 -3.31 19.23 9.36
CA SER A 222 -3.82 18.31 10.39
C SER A 222 -4.72 17.20 9.85
N GLU A 223 -5.30 17.33 8.67
CA GLU A 223 -6.28 16.37 8.13
C GLU A 223 -5.68 15.31 7.21
N LYS A 224 -4.52 15.57 6.57
CA LYS A 224 -3.68 14.48 6.03
C LYS A 224 -3.32 13.46 7.11
N LEU A 225 -3.29 13.91 8.35
CA LEU A 225 -3.05 13.09 9.54
C LEU A 225 -4.34 12.52 10.13
N SER A 226 -5.52 12.83 9.61
CA SER A 226 -6.79 12.38 10.16
C SER A 226 -7.02 10.87 10.04
N LEU A 227 -6.42 10.20 9.03
CA LEU A 227 -6.36 8.73 8.95
C LEU A 227 -5.60 8.11 10.15
N PHE A 228 -4.79 8.88 10.84
CA PHE A 228 -4.03 8.50 12.03
C PHE A 228 -4.48 9.27 13.28
N SER A 229 -5.65 9.92 13.22
CA SER A 229 -6.36 10.36 14.42
C SER A 229 -6.71 9.15 15.29
N LYS A 230 -7.12 9.38 16.53
CA LYS A 230 -7.54 8.28 17.43
C LYS A 230 -8.60 7.37 16.81
N ALA A 231 -9.59 7.95 16.10
CA ALA A 231 -10.63 7.20 15.40
C ALA A 231 -10.04 6.48 14.16
N GLY A 232 -9.19 7.17 13.38
CA GLY A 232 -8.52 6.61 12.22
C GLY A 232 -7.61 5.43 12.55
N LEU A 233 -6.82 5.54 13.64
CA LEU A 233 -5.99 4.44 14.15
C LEU A 233 -6.81 3.23 14.53
N GLN A 234 -7.96 3.42 15.17
CA GLN A 234 -8.85 2.33 15.54
C GLN A 234 -9.54 1.69 14.36
N PHE A 235 -9.93 2.48 13.37
CA PHE A 235 -10.56 1.99 12.14
C PHE A 235 -9.55 1.27 11.23
N GLY A 236 -8.37 1.85 11.00
CA GLY A 236 -7.36 1.32 10.08
C GLY A 236 -7.85 1.28 8.64
N HIS A 237 -7.91 2.45 7.98
CA HIS A 237 -8.37 2.55 6.59
C HIS A 237 -7.58 1.59 5.68
N PRO A 238 -8.22 0.66 4.95
CA PRO A 238 -7.54 -0.44 4.26
C PRO A 238 -6.47 -0.01 3.26
N ALA A 239 -6.70 1.10 2.53
CA ALA A 239 -5.75 1.55 1.51
C ALA A 239 -4.59 2.40 2.06
N ALA A 240 -4.69 2.95 3.31
CA ALA A 240 -3.72 3.95 3.77
C ALA A 240 -3.56 4.06 5.30
N GLY A 241 -4.41 3.41 6.09
CA GLY A 241 -4.45 3.55 7.55
C GLY A 241 -3.74 2.43 8.32
N GLY A 242 -2.96 1.61 7.65
CA GLY A 242 -2.18 0.55 8.28
C GLY A 242 -1.05 1.10 9.16
N VAL A 243 -0.70 0.34 10.18
CA VAL A 243 0.38 0.63 11.14
C VAL A 243 1.23 -0.61 11.33
N ALA A 244 2.56 -0.47 11.29
CA ALA A 244 3.50 -1.58 11.45
C ALA A 244 4.89 -1.10 11.85
N ASN A 245 5.81 -2.06 12.11
CA ASN A 245 7.25 -1.86 12.02
C ASN A 245 7.81 -2.59 10.79
N ALA A 246 9.02 -2.21 10.35
CA ALA A 246 9.61 -2.73 9.13
C ALA A 246 9.88 -4.23 9.19
N LYS A 247 10.29 -4.75 10.35
CA LYS A 247 10.57 -6.17 10.55
C LYS A 247 9.30 -7.01 10.35
N SER A 248 8.21 -6.62 10.99
CA SER A 248 6.95 -7.35 10.91
C SER A 248 6.35 -7.37 9.49
N LEU A 249 6.56 -6.32 8.72
CA LEU A 249 6.17 -6.31 7.29
C LEU A 249 7.04 -7.25 6.46
N ALA A 250 8.36 -7.31 6.73
CA ALA A 250 9.25 -8.26 6.05
C ALA A 250 8.87 -9.72 6.38
N GLU A 251 8.64 -10.02 7.66
CA GLU A 251 8.19 -11.36 8.11
C GLU A 251 6.84 -11.76 7.49
N MET A 252 5.92 -10.80 7.37
CA MET A 252 4.62 -11.02 6.73
C MET A 252 4.78 -11.33 5.23
N MET A 253 5.67 -10.62 4.53
CA MET A 253 5.95 -10.89 3.13
C MET A 253 6.63 -12.25 2.93
N ASP A 254 7.59 -12.62 3.76
CA ASP A 254 8.20 -13.97 3.72
C ASP A 254 7.16 -15.06 3.90
N TRP A 255 6.27 -14.90 4.89
CA TRP A 255 5.16 -15.83 5.09
C TRP A 255 4.26 -15.92 3.85
N ALA A 256 3.89 -14.77 3.29
CA ALA A 256 3.01 -14.70 2.13
C ALA A 256 3.61 -15.40 0.90
N LEU A 257 4.94 -15.34 0.75
CA LEU A 257 5.68 -15.86 -0.40
C LEU A 257 6.26 -17.27 -0.16
N GLY A 258 6.18 -17.76 1.06
CA GLY A 258 6.79 -19.06 1.44
C GLY A 258 8.31 -19.03 1.45
N PHE A 259 8.93 -17.87 1.68
CA PHE A 259 10.38 -17.75 1.80
C PHE A 259 10.86 -18.26 3.16
N GLY A 260 11.89 -19.09 3.15
CA GLY A 260 12.55 -19.62 4.36
C GLY A 260 11.77 -20.65 5.16
N ARG A 261 10.44 -20.69 5.09
CA ARG A 261 9.60 -21.65 5.84
C ARG A 261 8.41 -22.12 5.00
N PRO A 262 8.00 -23.39 5.12
CA PRO A 262 6.72 -23.83 4.57
C PRO A 262 5.59 -22.96 5.13
N SER A 263 4.82 -22.35 4.27
CA SER A 263 3.74 -21.43 4.64
C SER A 263 2.51 -21.75 3.79
N PRO A 264 1.28 -21.65 4.35
CA PRO A 264 0.07 -21.68 3.55
C PRO A 264 -0.17 -20.41 2.74
N GLY A 265 0.79 -19.48 2.70
CA GLY A 265 0.76 -18.18 2.07
C GLY A 265 -0.01 -18.06 0.75
N ILE A 266 0.36 -17.16 -0.10
CA ILE A 266 -0.29 -16.99 -1.40
C ILE A 266 0.12 -18.16 -2.31
N ASN A 267 -0.87 -18.81 -2.94
CA ASN A 267 -0.59 -19.78 -4.00
C ASN A 267 0.22 -19.11 -5.13
N SER A 268 1.27 -19.77 -5.62
CA SER A 268 2.17 -19.21 -6.62
C SER A 268 1.46 -18.80 -7.92
N LEU A 269 0.45 -19.56 -8.37
CA LEU A 269 -0.33 -19.23 -9.57
C LEU A 269 -1.19 -17.97 -9.35
N ILE A 270 -1.78 -17.81 -8.16
CA ILE A 270 -2.52 -16.62 -7.79
C ILE A 270 -1.58 -15.41 -7.75
N LEU A 271 -0.42 -15.56 -7.12
CA LEU A 271 0.58 -14.51 -7.03
C LEU A 271 1.04 -14.06 -8.43
N GLU A 272 1.43 -15.00 -9.30
CA GLU A 272 1.88 -14.71 -10.66
C GLU A 272 0.81 -13.96 -11.48
N ASP A 273 -0.46 -14.31 -11.32
CA ASP A 273 -1.57 -13.60 -11.97
C ASP A 273 -1.77 -12.20 -11.37
N MET A 274 -1.66 -12.04 -10.05
CA MET A 274 -1.81 -10.74 -9.39
C MET A 274 -0.67 -9.77 -9.69
N ILE A 275 0.58 -10.25 -9.83
CA ILE A 275 1.73 -9.39 -10.11
C ILE A 275 1.95 -9.13 -11.61
N ARG A 276 1.21 -9.81 -12.49
CA ARG A 276 1.25 -9.52 -13.93
C ARG A 276 0.83 -8.08 -14.18
N ILE A 277 1.56 -7.37 -15.03
CA ILE A 277 1.25 -5.98 -15.40
C ILE A 277 -0.14 -5.93 -16.03
N GLN A 278 -1.00 -5.07 -15.49
CA GLN A 278 -2.38 -4.84 -15.91
C GLN A 278 -2.58 -3.41 -16.43
N SER A 279 -1.86 -2.45 -15.85
CA SER A 279 -1.89 -1.06 -16.29
C SER A 279 -0.47 -0.49 -16.24
N GLU A 280 -0.08 0.22 -17.29
CA GLU A 280 1.22 0.87 -17.43
C GLU A 280 1.07 2.12 -18.32
N GLY A 281 1.77 3.18 -17.98
CA GLY A 281 1.83 4.39 -18.79
C GLY A 281 1.53 5.66 -18.01
N TYR A 282 0.64 6.50 -18.55
CA TYR A 282 0.25 7.76 -17.93
C TYR A 282 -0.94 7.56 -16.98
N ASP A 283 -0.72 7.91 -15.72
CA ASP A 283 -1.74 7.85 -14.67
C ASP A 283 -2.55 9.15 -14.66
N LEU A 284 -3.86 9.07 -14.93
CA LEU A 284 -4.75 10.22 -15.02
C LEU A 284 -4.97 10.95 -13.69
N VAL A 285 -4.73 10.29 -12.57
CA VAL A 285 -4.90 10.85 -11.23
C VAL A 285 -3.61 11.46 -10.74
N LEU A 286 -2.50 10.71 -10.81
CA LEU A 286 -1.19 11.18 -10.34
C LEU A 286 -0.54 12.17 -11.32
N ASP A 287 -1.12 12.35 -12.51
CA ASP A 287 -0.65 13.26 -13.56
C ASP A 287 0.82 13.01 -13.93
N GLN A 288 1.20 11.74 -14.04
CA GLN A 288 2.58 11.34 -14.32
C GLN A 288 2.67 10.07 -15.17
N SER A 289 3.76 9.98 -15.93
CA SER A 289 4.10 8.78 -16.70
C SER A 289 5.00 7.82 -15.90
N GLY A 290 5.08 6.58 -16.38
CA GLY A 290 5.97 5.58 -15.80
C GLY A 290 5.43 4.98 -14.50
N VAL A 291 4.11 4.91 -14.38
CA VAL A 291 3.42 4.18 -13.31
C VAL A 291 2.98 2.82 -13.86
N CYS A 292 3.12 1.78 -13.06
CA CYS A 292 2.84 0.41 -13.48
C CYS A 292 2.26 -0.40 -12.32
N PHE A 293 1.10 -1.03 -12.57
CA PHE A 293 0.41 -1.87 -11.58
C PHE A 293 0.08 -3.25 -12.13
N GLY A 294 0.18 -4.25 -11.24
CA GLY A 294 -0.56 -5.48 -11.31
C GLY A 294 -1.91 -5.33 -10.60
N SER A 295 -2.44 -6.41 -10.03
CA SER A 295 -3.62 -6.35 -9.16
C SER A 295 -3.19 -5.84 -7.79
N ILE A 296 -3.41 -4.55 -7.54
CA ILE A 296 -2.99 -3.76 -6.36
C ILE A 296 -1.48 -3.49 -6.32
N PHE A 297 -0.64 -4.46 -6.63
CA PHE A 297 0.80 -4.30 -6.51
C PHE A 297 1.36 -3.30 -7.52
N MET A 298 2.22 -2.40 -7.05
CA MET A 298 3.11 -1.63 -7.93
C MET A 298 4.21 -2.51 -8.49
N ARG A 299 4.64 -2.19 -9.72
CA ARG A 299 5.75 -2.82 -10.41
C ARG A 299 6.90 -1.82 -10.59
N PRO A 300 8.17 -2.28 -10.60
CA PRO A 300 9.28 -1.38 -10.88
C PRO A 300 9.16 -0.71 -12.25
N THR A 301 9.52 0.56 -12.29
CA THR A 301 9.56 1.34 -13.52
C THR A 301 10.85 2.15 -13.57
N LYS A 302 11.10 2.85 -14.68
CA LYS A 302 12.27 3.74 -14.78
C LYS A 302 12.25 4.86 -13.75
N SER A 303 11.06 5.36 -13.38
CA SER A 303 10.89 6.40 -12.36
C SER A 303 10.93 5.85 -10.93
N LYS A 304 10.58 4.58 -10.74
CA LYS A 304 10.59 3.87 -9.44
C LYS A 304 11.33 2.53 -9.56
N PRO A 305 12.67 2.54 -9.65
CA PRO A 305 13.46 1.34 -9.95
C PRO A 305 13.78 0.53 -8.67
N PHE A 306 12.75 0.04 -8.00
CA PHE A 306 12.86 -0.75 -6.78
C PHE A 306 12.95 -2.26 -7.06
N GLY A 307 14.04 -2.74 -7.56
CA GLY A 307 14.20 -4.18 -7.77
C GLY A 307 14.28 -4.61 -9.22
N SER A 308 14.22 -5.92 -9.45
CA SER A 308 14.24 -6.51 -10.79
C SER A 308 12.87 -6.46 -11.49
N PHE A 309 12.81 -6.95 -12.74
CA PHE A 309 11.53 -7.10 -13.46
C PHE A 309 10.55 -8.08 -12.77
N ARG A 310 11.01 -8.88 -11.81
CA ARG A 310 10.18 -9.79 -10.99
C ARG A 310 9.77 -9.18 -9.65
N ALA A 311 10.25 -7.98 -9.32
CA ALA A 311 9.89 -7.31 -8.10
C ALA A 311 8.47 -6.76 -8.15
N PHE A 312 7.81 -6.69 -6.99
CA PHE A 312 6.48 -6.12 -6.79
C PHE A 312 6.34 -5.69 -5.32
N GLY A 313 5.49 -4.71 -5.09
CA GLY A 313 5.28 -4.18 -3.74
C GLY A 313 4.38 -2.97 -3.77
N HIS A 314 4.55 -2.07 -2.81
CA HIS A 314 3.88 -0.78 -2.81
C HIS A 314 4.66 0.26 -2.01
N ASP A 315 4.69 1.50 -2.48
CA ASP A 315 5.23 2.63 -1.73
C ASP A 315 4.14 3.32 -0.87
N GLY A 316 4.57 4.14 0.07
CA GLY A 316 3.73 4.96 0.94
C GLY A 316 4.02 6.44 0.79
N ALA A 317 3.07 7.28 1.17
CA ALA A 317 3.15 8.74 0.98
C ALA A 317 4.36 9.40 1.67
N THR A 318 4.87 8.82 2.74
CA THR A 318 6.08 9.33 3.44
C THR A 318 7.39 9.05 2.72
N GLY A 319 7.41 8.12 1.75
CA GLY A 319 8.64 7.58 1.16
C GLY A 319 8.90 6.12 1.55
N SER A 320 8.09 5.58 2.44
CA SER A 320 8.14 4.16 2.82
C SER A 320 7.92 3.27 1.60
N ILE A 321 8.59 2.12 1.58
CA ILE A 321 8.36 1.09 0.54
C ILE A 321 8.53 -0.30 1.13
N VAL A 322 7.64 -1.21 0.73
CA VAL A 322 7.80 -2.65 0.95
C VAL A 322 7.68 -3.34 -0.39
N PHE A 323 8.68 -4.13 -0.74
CA PHE A 323 8.66 -4.92 -1.97
C PHE A 323 9.33 -6.28 -1.77
N ALA A 324 8.94 -7.23 -2.59
CA ALA A 324 9.61 -8.51 -2.75
C ALA A 324 10.14 -8.66 -4.18
N ASP A 325 11.17 -9.47 -4.35
CA ASP A 325 11.71 -9.85 -5.65
C ASP A 325 11.89 -11.37 -5.74
N LEU A 326 11.03 -11.99 -6.55
CA LEU A 326 11.01 -13.45 -6.72
C LEU A 326 12.28 -14.01 -7.37
N SER A 327 13.07 -13.18 -8.08
CA SER A 327 14.31 -13.63 -8.71
C SER A 327 15.39 -13.98 -7.69
N ASN A 328 15.37 -13.34 -6.53
CA ASN A 328 16.44 -13.41 -5.54
C ASN A 328 15.95 -13.83 -4.14
N GLY A 329 14.66 -14.18 -4.00
CA GLY A 329 14.06 -14.45 -2.68
C GLY A 329 14.13 -13.24 -1.74
N LEU A 330 14.18 -12.01 -2.30
CA LEU A 330 14.38 -10.78 -1.55
C LEU A 330 13.07 -10.22 -1.03
N VAL A 331 13.05 -9.80 0.24
CA VAL A 331 12.08 -8.89 0.82
C VAL A 331 12.82 -7.66 1.35
N PHE A 332 12.36 -6.49 0.94
CA PHE A 332 12.89 -5.19 1.36
C PHE A 332 11.76 -4.37 1.98
N SER A 333 11.90 -4.02 3.25
CA SER A 333 10.91 -3.27 4.02
C SER A 333 11.56 -2.03 4.61
N TYR A 334 11.20 -0.87 4.08
CA TYR A 334 11.65 0.44 4.57
C TYR A 334 10.45 1.27 4.99
N LEU A 335 10.48 1.76 6.22
CA LEU A 335 9.49 2.68 6.76
C LEU A 335 10.18 3.96 7.19
N VAL A 336 9.56 5.10 6.89
CA VAL A 336 10.04 6.42 7.30
C VAL A 336 8.87 7.26 7.80
N ARG A 337 9.11 7.97 8.90
CA ARG A 337 8.11 8.80 9.57
C ARG A 337 7.94 10.16 8.90
N ARG A 338 9.07 10.77 8.46
CA ARG A 338 9.06 12.08 7.80
C ARG A 338 8.64 11.95 6.34
N PHE A 339 7.72 12.83 5.93
CA PHE A 339 7.38 12.94 4.51
C PHE A 339 8.61 13.36 3.70
N THR A 340 8.89 12.63 2.63
CA THR A 340 9.89 12.99 1.62
C THR A 340 9.21 13.70 0.46
N ALA A 341 9.90 14.61 -0.21
CA ALA A 341 9.41 15.22 -1.43
C ALA A 341 9.94 14.45 -2.66
N PRO A 342 9.14 14.17 -3.68
CA PRO A 342 7.72 14.51 -3.87
C PRO A 342 6.75 13.49 -3.22
N GLY A 343 7.20 12.60 -2.34
CA GLY A 343 6.46 11.48 -1.77
C GLY A 343 6.51 10.22 -2.65
N GLY A 344 6.00 9.10 -2.12
CA GLY A 344 6.15 7.79 -2.76
C GLY A 344 7.57 7.22 -2.60
N PHE A 345 8.08 6.49 -3.58
CA PHE A 345 9.39 5.83 -3.49
C PHE A 345 10.54 6.79 -3.16
N ASP A 346 11.21 6.56 -2.03
CA ASP A 346 12.35 7.36 -1.60
C ASP A 346 13.60 7.02 -2.42
N SER A 347 14.00 7.90 -3.32
CA SER A 347 15.15 7.69 -4.21
C SER A 347 16.50 7.59 -3.48
N ARG A 348 16.57 8.03 -2.22
CA ARG A 348 17.77 7.90 -1.36
C ARG A 348 18.09 6.44 -1.04
N LEU A 349 17.12 5.52 -1.24
CA LEU A 349 17.33 4.07 -1.10
C LEU A 349 18.09 3.44 -2.27
N LEU A 350 18.20 4.13 -3.41
CA LEU A 350 18.82 3.56 -4.61
C LEU A 350 20.27 3.07 -4.42
N PRO A 351 21.16 3.75 -3.69
CA PRO A 351 22.51 3.21 -3.40
C PRO A 351 22.45 1.89 -2.63
N ILE A 352 21.56 1.77 -1.64
CA ILE A 352 21.37 0.57 -0.82
C ILE A 352 20.86 -0.58 -1.69
N ILE A 353 19.80 -0.34 -2.47
CA ILE A 353 19.20 -1.34 -3.37
C ILE A 353 20.22 -1.81 -4.41
N ARG A 354 20.94 -0.89 -5.06
CA ARG A 354 21.97 -1.25 -6.06
C ARG A 354 23.12 -2.06 -5.46
N HIS A 355 23.56 -1.70 -4.24
CA HIS A 355 24.61 -2.44 -3.56
C HIS A 355 24.11 -3.85 -3.20
N LEU A 356 22.91 -3.97 -2.62
CA LEU A 356 22.29 -5.23 -2.28
C LEU A 356 22.21 -6.16 -3.50
N TYR A 357 21.66 -5.70 -4.63
CA TYR A 357 21.56 -6.50 -5.85
C TYR A 357 22.90 -6.98 -6.40
N LYS A 358 23.96 -6.18 -6.30
CA LYS A 358 25.32 -6.60 -6.68
C LYS A 358 25.86 -7.73 -5.81
N ARG A 359 25.39 -7.85 -4.57
CA ARG A 359 25.89 -8.84 -3.62
C ARG A 359 25.07 -10.13 -3.57
N ILE A 360 23.78 -10.08 -3.91
CA ILE A 360 22.88 -11.25 -3.86
C ILE A 360 22.64 -11.90 -5.23
N ALA A 361 22.92 -11.22 -6.33
CA ALA A 361 22.70 -11.74 -7.69
C ALA A 361 23.85 -12.56 -8.25
N PHE A 362 24.93 -12.73 -7.48
CA PHE A 362 26.14 -13.47 -7.92
C PHE A 362 26.60 -14.47 -6.88
#